data_6c3384542fad0315439acd612ef2548b
#
_entry.id   6c3384542fad0315439acd612ef2548b
#
_cell.length_a   1.000
_cell.length_b   1.000
_cell.length_c   1.000
_cell.angle_alpha   90.00
_cell.angle_beta   90.00
_cell.angle_gamma   90.00
#
_symmetry.space_group_name_H-M   'P 1'
#
loop_
_entity.id
_entity.type
_entity.pdbx_description
1 polymer ?
#
loop_
_entity_poly.entity_id
_entity_poly.type
_entity_poly.pdbx_seq_one_letter_code
_entity_poly.pdbx_strand_id
1 'polypeptide(L)'
;MESWSERTKQLLGSENMEKLARSRVAVFGVGGVGGYVVEALARCGVGFLDLTDADVVAPSNINRQILATVSTIGRPKVEAARDRVRDINPDCRVKIHKIFYLPETADHFDFREYDYVVDAIDTVSGKLMLAEQAKAAGTPIISSMGAGNKLDPTAFRVADIYETKVCPLAKVMRRELRRRGIEALKVVYSEEEPLKRGRTPGSVSFVPSVAGLIVAGEVVKDLLGREATRLSSELSLCRMESNI
;
A
#
# COMPACT_ATOMS: atom_id res chain seq x y z
N MET A 1 -10.30 19.24 -23.12
CA MET A 1 -10.66 17.93 -22.54
C MET A 1 -10.41 18.00 -21.06
N GLU A 2 -11.34 17.55 -20.24
CA GLU A 2 -11.13 17.43 -18.79
C GLU A 2 -9.97 16.45 -18.52
N SER A 3 -9.10 16.79 -17.57
CA SER A 3 -8.01 15.90 -17.15
C SER A 3 -8.59 14.73 -16.35
N TRP A 4 -8.05 13.54 -16.52
CA TRP A 4 -8.43 12.36 -15.74
C TRP A 4 -8.29 12.56 -14.22
N SER A 5 -7.43 13.47 -13.78
CA SER A 5 -7.16 13.80 -12.39
C SER A 5 -7.94 15.01 -11.86
N GLU A 6 -8.84 15.63 -12.67
CA GLU A 6 -9.50 16.88 -12.33
C GLU A 6 -10.24 16.83 -10.97
N ARG A 7 -10.98 15.76 -10.71
CA ARG A 7 -11.71 15.61 -9.43
C ARG A 7 -10.76 15.46 -8.23
N THR A 8 -9.63 14.79 -8.42
CA THR A 8 -8.58 14.68 -7.39
C THR A 8 -7.96 16.05 -7.13
N LYS A 9 -7.68 16.82 -8.20
CA LYS A 9 -7.16 18.18 -8.12
C LYS A 9 -8.13 19.14 -7.41
N GLN A 10 -9.43 19.02 -7.67
CA GLN A 10 -10.45 19.83 -6.96
C GLN A 10 -10.46 19.56 -5.46
N LEU A 11 -10.21 18.31 -5.05
CA LEU A 11 -10.18 17.92 -3.63
C LEU A 11 -8.86 18.28 -2.94
N LEU A 12 -7.73 18.00 -3.59
CA LEU A 12 -6.41 18.12 -2.99
C LEU A 12 -5.73 19.47 -3.27
N GLY A 13 -6.14 20.18 -4.33
CA GLY A 13 -5.48 21.40 -4.81
C GLY A 13 -4.29 21.12 -5.73
N SER A 14 -3.90 22.13 -6.52
CA SER A 14 -2.83 21.98 -7.53
C SER A 14 -1.46 21.70 -6.90
N GLU A 15 -1.12 22.36 -5.81
CA GLU A 15 0.16 22.21 -5.11
C GLU A 15 0.37 20.75 -4.61
N ASN A 16 -0.66 20.18 -4.02
CA ASN A 16 -0.63 18.79 -3.55
C ASN A 16 -0.55 17.79 -4.71
N MET A 17 -1.21 18.07 -5.84
CA MET A 17 -1.07 17.26 -7.05
C MET A 17 0.36 17.30 -7.60
N GLU A 18 1.02 18.46 -7.60
CA GLU A 18 2.43 18.57 -8.00
C GLU A 18 3.35 17.83 -7.04
N LYS A 19 3.07 17.85 -5.74
CA LYS A 19 3.82 17.09 -4.74
C LYS A 19 3.72 15.59 -4.99
N LEU A 20 2.51 15.06 -5.22
CA LEU A 20 2.30 13.65 -5.56
C LEU A 20 2.99 13.28 -6.87
N ALA A 21 2.94 14.13 -7.90
CA ALA A 21 3.59 13.90 -9.18
C ALA A 21 5.13 13.83 -9.10
N ARG A 22 5.73 14.38 -8.06
CA ARG A 22 7.18 14.29 -7.79
C ARG A 22 7.52 13.14 -6.84
N SER A 23 6.53 12.61 -6.10
CA SER A 23 6.75 11.58 -5.08
C SER A 23 7.10 10.23 -5.69
N ARG A 24 8.04 9.53 -5.06
CA ARG A 24 8.49 8.18 -5.40
C ARG A 24 8.12 7.19 -4.31
N VAL A 25 7.26 6.24 -4.64
CA VAL A 25 6.76 5.23 -3.71
C VAL A 25 7.21 3.84 -4.14
N ALA A 26 7.86 3.11 -3.24
CA ALA A 26 8.19 1.71 -3.45
C ALA A 26 7.08 0.82 -2.88
N VAL A 27 6.60 -0.15 -3.66
CA VAL A 27 5.58 -1.12 -3.25
C VAL A 27 6.16 -2.52 -3.35
N PHE A 28 6.35 -3.15 -2.22
CA PHE A 28 6.81 -4.53 -2.10
C PHE A 28 5.63 -5.47 -1.95
N GLY A 29 5.44 -6.36 -2.95
CA GLY A 29 4.29 -7.22 -3.12
C GLY A 29 3.16 -6.55 -3.90
N VAL A 30 2.80 -7.08 -5.07
CA VAL A 30 1.68 -6.59 -5.91
C VAL A 30 0.55 -7.63 -6.02
N GLY A 31 0.27 -8.27 -4.88
CA GLY A 31 -0.81 -9.25 -4.72
C GLY A 31 -2.17 -8.63 -4.43
N GLY A 32 -2.95 -9.30 -3.55
CA GLY A 32 -4.32 -8.89 -3.19
C GLY A 32 -4.44 -7.54 -2.49
N VAL A 33 -3.43 -7.16 -1.71
CA VAL A 33 -3.35 -5.84 -1.05
C VAL A 33 -2.57 -4.87 -1.94
N GLY A 34 -1.32 -5.20 -2.27
CA GLY A 34 -0.43 -4.29 -3.00
C GLY A 34 -0.91 -3.91 -4.39
N GLY A 35 -1.65 -4.79 -5.09
CA GLY A 35 -2.26 -4.44 -6.36
C GLY A 35 -3.25 -3.27 -6.25
N TYR A 36 -4.05 -3.22 -5.19
CA TYR A 36 -4.97 -2.10 -4.93
C TYR A 36 -4.24 -0.86 -4.40
N VAL A 37 -3.11 -1.03 -3.70
CA VAL A 37 -2.23 0.11 -3.37
C VAL A 37 -1.73 0.77 -4.64
N VAL A 38 -1.16 0.01 -5.57
CA VAL A 38 -0.64 0.51 -6.86
C VAL A 38 -1.73 1.21 -7.66
N GLU A 39 -2.91 0.59 -7.76
CA GLU A 39 -4.09 1.16 -8.44
C GLU A 39 -4.45 2.54 -7.86
N ALA A 40 -4.57 2.63 -6.55
CA ALA A 40 -4.99 3.86 -5.87
C ALA A 40 -3.92 4.96 -5.97
N LEU A 41 -2.63 4.63 -5.80
CA LEU A 41 -1.53 5.60 -5.92
C LEU A 41 -1.43 6.17 -7.34
N ALA A 42 -1.57 5.30 -8.36
CA ALA A 42 -1.60 5.74 -9.76
C ALA A 42 -2.75 6.73 -10.02
N ARG A 43 -3.96 6.43 -9.52
CA ARG A 43 -5.15 7.29 -9.64
C ARG A 43 -5.07 8.57 -8.82
N CYS A 44 -4.29 8.59 -7.76
CA CYS A 44 -4.02 9.82 -6.98
C CYS A 44 -2.93 10.71 -7.61
N GLY A 45 -2.27 10.26 -8.67
CA GLY A 45 -1.29 11.07 -9.39
C GLY A 45 0.15 10.94 -8.86
N VAL A 46 0.49 9.86 -8.15
CA VAL A 46 1.89 9.58 -7.78
C VAL A 46 2.72 9.40 -9.04
N GLY A 47 3.83 10.14 -9.14
CA GLY A 47 4.62 10.22 -10.36
C GLY A 47 5.66 9.13 -10.54
N PHE A 48 6.08 8.43 -9.47
CA PHE A 48 7.07 7.36 -9.55
C PHE A 48 6.66 6.18 -8.67
N LEU A 49 6.60 5.00 -9.28
CA LEU A 49 6.30 3.74 -8.59
C LEU A 49 7.40 2.72 -8.85
N ASP A 50 8.00 2.20 -7.78
CA ASP A 50 8.91 1.07 -7.83
C ASP A 50 8.16 -0.18 -7.32
N LEU A 51 7.95 -1.18 -8.19
CA LEU A 51 7.12 -2.34 -7.93
C LEU A 51 7.96 -3.60 -7.83
N THR A 52 7.87 -4.32 -6.72
CA THR A 52 8.64 -5.54 -6.45
C THR A 52 7.71 -6.73 -6.19
N ASP A 53 7.78 -7.76 -7.01
CA ASP A 53 7.11 -9.05 -6.85
C ASP A 53 7.74 -10.06 -7.82
N ALA A 54 8.03 -11.26 -7.37
CA ALA A 54 8.64 -12.30 -8.21
C ALA A 54 7.60 -13.20 -8.92
N ASP A 55 6.34 -13.15 -8.46
CA ASP A 55 5.31 -14.07 -8.94
C ASP A 55 4.79 -13.74 -10.34
N VAL A 56 4.20 -14.75 -10.94
CA VAL A 56 3.33 -14.62 -12.11
C VAL A 56 1.86 -14.67 -11.69
N VAL A 57 1.00 -14.11 -12.52
CA VAL A 57 -0.44 -14.17 -12.33
C VAL A 57 -0.93 -15.62 -12.50
N ALA A 58 -1.57 -16.16 -11.47
CA ALA A 58 -2.16 -17.49 -11.49
C ALA A 58 -3.70 -17.41 -11.52
N PRO A 59 -4.41 -18.45 -12.04
CA PRO A 59 -5.88 -18.50 -12.03
C PRO A 59 -6.48 -18.30 -10.63
N SER A 60 -5.84 -18.84 -9.59
CA SER A 60 -6.26 -18.69 -8.19
C SER A 60 -6.14 -17.28 -7.63
N ASN A 61 -5.53 -16.33 -8.36
CA ASN A 61 -5.42 -14.94 -7.96
C ASN A 61 -6.63 -14.10 -8.40
N ILE A 62 -7.38 -14.54 -9.42
CA ILE A 62 -8.48 -13.78 -10.04
C ILE A 62 -9.54 -13.36 -9.03
N ASN A 63 -9.78 -14.18 -8.02
CA ASN A 63 -10.83 -13.91 -7.03
C ASN A 63 -10.58 -12.66 -6.17
N ARG A 64 -9.31 -12.12 -6.12
CA ARG A 64 -8.99 -11.04 -5.18
C ARG A 64 -7.88 -10.08 -5.61
N GLN A 65 -7.12 -10.38 -6.66
CA GLN A 65 -6.03 -9.52 -7.14
C GLN A 65 -6.50 -8.74 -8.37
N ILE A 66 -6.48 -7.41 -8.29
CA ILE A 66 -6.96 -6.53 -9.37
C ILE A 66 -6.20 -6.72 -10.69
N LEU A 67 -4.94 -7.14 -10.60
CA LEU A 67 -4.07 -7.38 -11.76
C LEU A 67 -4.37 -8.73 -12.44
N ALA A 68 -5.06 -9.64 -11.73
CA ALA A 68 -5.32 -10.98 -12.19
C ALA A 68 -6.65 -11.03 -12.95
N THR A 69 -6.54 -11.18 -14.25
CA THR A 69 -7.65 -11.40 -15.19
C THR A 69 -7.31 -12.59 -16.08
N VAL A 70 -8.27 -13.10 -16.82
CA VAL A 70 -8.04 -14.20 -17.78
C VAL A 70 -6.91 -13.84 -18.76
N SER A 71 -6.86 -12.60 -19.22
CA SER A 71 -5.86 -12.12 -20.19
C SER A 71 -4.45 -11.89 -19.60
N THR A 72 -4.32 -11.86 -18.28
CA THR A 72 -3.02 -11.64 -17.62
C THR A 72 -2.41 -12.91 -17.01
N ILE A 73 -3.13 -14.05 -17.01
CA ILE A 73 -2.60 -15.33 -16.53
C ILE A 73 -1.25 -15.64 -17.17
N GLY A 74 -0.27 -16.04 -16.35
CA GLY A 74 1.10 -16.37 -16.78
C GLY A 74 2.04 -15.18 -16.94
N ARG A 75 1.53 -13.94 -16.91
CA ARG A 75 2.38 -12.74 -16.97
C ARG A 75 2.99 -12.44 -15.59
N PRO A 76 4.24 -11.95 -15.51
CA PRO A 76 4.78 -11.42 -14.26
C PRO A 76 3.85 -10.34 -13.68
N LYS A 77 3.54 -10.44 -12.37
CA LYS A 77 2.61 -9.50 -11.71
C LYS A 77 3.05 -8.04 -11.85
N VAL A 78 4.34 -7.76 -11.69
CA VAL A 78 4.88 -6.40 -11.82
C VAL A 78 4.76 -5.84 -13.23
N GLU A 79 4.78 -6.69 -14.28
CA GLU A 79 4.55 -6.25 -15.66
C GLU A 79 3.08 -5.91 -15.89
N ALA A 80 2.18 -6.76 -15.42
CA ALA A 80 0.74 -6.48 -15.48
C ALA A 80 0.38 -5.19 -14.72
N ALA A 81 1.03 -4.98 -13.55
CA ALA A 81 0.87 -3.75 -12.77
C ALA A 81 1.38 -2.52 -13.51
N ARG A 82 2.59 -2.58 -14.08
CA ARG A 82 3.18 -1.48 -14.85
C ARG A 82 2.28 -1.07 -16.02
N ASP A 83 1.81 -2.03 -16.79
CA ASP A 83 0.96 -1.75 -17.97
C ASP A 83 -0.36 -1.11 -17.53
N ARG A 84 -0.95 -1.60 -16.43
CA ARG A 84 -2.15 -1.02 -15.84
C ARG A 84 -1.93 0.41 -15.32
N VAL A 85 -0.81 0.68 -14.65
CA VAL A 85 -0.46 2.04 -14.20
C VAL A 85 -0.36 3.00 -15.39
N ARG A 86 0.31 2.58 -16.47
CA ARG A 86 0.46 3.39 -17.69
C ARG A 86 -0.87 3.71 -18.38
N ASP A 87 -1.82 2.80 -18.30
CA ASP A 87 -3.18 3.01 -18.84
C ASP A 87 -4.03 3.96 -17.98
N ILE A 88 -3.70 4.10 -16.69
CA ILE A 88 -4.36 5.00 -15.72
C ILE A 88 -3.68 6.38 -15.72
N ASN A 89 -2.37 6.39 -15.53
CA ASN A 89 -1.53 7.58 -15.39
C ASN A 89 -0.32 7.46 -16.32
N PRO A 90 -0.43 7.94 -17.57
CA PRO A 90 0.64 7.83 -18.56
C PRO A 90 1.93 8.53 -18.15
N ASP A 91 1.85 9.54 -17.28
CA ASP A 91 3.00 10.32 -16.82
C ASP A 91 3.75 9.62 -15.67
N CYS A 92 3.17 8.59 -15.06
CA CYS A 92 3.80 7.84 -13.98
C CYS A 92 4.97 6.99 -14.50
N ARG A 93 6.14 7.19 -13.94
CA ARG A 93 7.32 6.37 -14.21
C ARG A 93 7.30 5.12 -13.33
N VAL A 94 7.27 3.95 -13.96
CA VAL A 94 7.20 2.67 -13.25
C VAL A 94 8.48 1.88 -13.48
N LYS A 95 9.23 1.63 -12.39
CA LYS A 95 10.33 0.68 -12.33
C LYS A 95 9.82 -0.63 -11.76
N ILE A 96 10.25 -1.76 -12.32
CA ILE A 96 9.81 -3.08 -11.89
C ILE A 96 10.99 -3.97 -11.50
N HIS A 97 10.80 -4.78 -10.46
CA HIS A 97 11.76 -5.74 -9.96
C HIS A 97 11.08 -7.11 -9.85
N LYS A 98 11.50 -8.07 -10.69
CA LYS A 98 10.97 -9.44 -10.75
C LYS A 98 11.73 -10.36 -9.77
N ILE A 99 11.78 -9.96 -8.51
CA ILE A 99 12.50 -10.69 -7.47
C ILE A 99 11.67 -10.76 -6.19
N PHE A 100 11.92 -11.79 -5.38
CA PHE A 100 11.45 -11.80 -4.00
C PHE A 100 12.29 -10.83 -3.17
N TYR A 101 11.65 -10.04 -2.33
CA TYR A 101 12.35 -9.24 -1.34
C TYR A 101 12.66 -10.12 -0.12
N LEU A 102 13.91 -10.46 0.01
CA LEU A 102 14.49 -11.32 1.06
C LEU A 102 15.80 -10.68 1.56
N PRO A 103 16.35 -11.11 2.71
CA PRO A 103 17.64 -10.61 3.18
C PRO A 103 18.75 -10.62 2.12
N GLU A 104 18.77 -11.66 1.28
CA GLU A 104 19.77 -11.86 0.23
C GLU A 104 19.62 -10.91 -0.96
N THR A 105 18.45 -10.32 -1.16
CA THR A 105 18.14 -9.40 -2.26
C THR A 105 17.93 -7.96 -1.79
N ALA A 106 18.00 -7.71 -0.50
CA ALA A 106 17.73 -6.43 0.11
C ALA A 106 18.68 -5.32 -0.38
N ASP A 107 19.93 -5.64 -0.65
CA ASP A 107 20.96 -4.70 -1.13
C ASP A 107 20.71 -4.16 -2.55
N HIS A 108 19.73 -4.71 -3.28
CA HIS A 108 19.32 -4.17 -4.57
C HIS A 108 18.50 -2.87 -4.45
N PHE A 109 18.12 -2.47 -3.23
CA PHE A 109 17.24 -1.35 -2.98
C PHE A 109 17.91 -0.32 -2.06
N ASP A 110 18.05 0.92 -2.54
CA ASP A 110 18.44 2.05 -1.70
C ASP A 110 17.17 2.78 -1.23
N PHE A 111 16.78 2.60 0.02
CA PHE A 111 15.56 3.19 0.56
C PHE A 111 15.62 4.72 0.66
N ARG A 112 16.80 5.32 0.62
CA ARG A 112 16.96 6.78 0.57
C ARG A 112 16.46 7.41 -0.73
N GLU A 113 16.26 6.60 -1.78
CA GLU A 113 15.68 7.05 -3.05
C GLU A 113 14.15 7.15 -3.01
N TYR A 114 13.48 6.69 -1.95
CA TYR A 114 12.04 6.65 -1.85
C TYR A 114 11.52 7.69 -0.85
N ASP A 115 10.44 8.37 -1.21
CA ASP A 115 9.69 9.22 -0.28
C ASP A 115 8.81 8.40 0.65
N TYR A 116 8.43 7.18 0.23
CA TYR A 116 7.61 6.26 1.02
C TYR A 116 7.79 4.80 0.60
N VAL A 117 7.71 3.90 1.56
CA VAL A 117 7.76 2.44 1.35
C VAL A 117 6.44 1.81 1.78
N VAL A 118 5.90 0.93 0.94
CA VAL A 118 4.74 0.10 1.24
C VAL A 118 5.15 -1.36 1.31
N ASP A 119 4.92 -1.97 2.46
CA ASP A 119 5.09 -3.40 2.68
C ASP A 119 3.74 -4.13 2.56
N ALA A 120 3.54 -4.80 1.43
CA ALA A 120 2.38 -5.64 1.14
C ALA A 120 2.75 -7.11 0.85
N ILE A 121 3.96 -7.54 1.26
CA ILE A 121 4.39 -8.94 1.17
C ILE A 121 3.81 -9.76 2.32
N ASP A 122 3.88 -11.10 2.23
CA ASP A 122 3.34 -12.04 3.22
C ASP A 122 4.41 -12.76 4.06
N THR A 123 5.69 -12.66 3.67
CA THR A 123 6.80 -13.30 4.38
C THR A 123 7.27 -12.47 5.57
N VAL A 124 7.33 -13.08 6.75
CA VAL A 124 7.75 -12.41 7.99
C VAL A 124 9.19 -11.89 7.90
N SER A 125 10.12 -12.68 7.35
CA SER A 125 11.53 -12.28 7.20
C SER A 125 11.66 -11.04 6.32
N GLY A 126 10.99 -11.00 5.19
CA GLY A 126 10.98 -9.84 4.30
C GLY A 126 10.37 -8.60 4.96
N LYS A 127 9.23 -8.74 5.65
CA LYS A 127 8.61 -7.63 6.41
C LYS A 127 9.54 -7.03 7.46
N LEU A 128 10.25 -7.87 8.18
CA LEU A 128 11.22 -7.42 9.19
C LEU A 128 12.37 -6.65 8.54
N MET A 129 12.91 -7.17 7.45
CA MET A 129 13.99 -6.52 6.71
C MET A 129 13.54 -5.17 6.11
N LEU A 130 12.32 -5.09 5.55
CA LEU A 130 11.74 -3.82 5.08
C LEU A 130 11.68 -2.77 6.19
N ALA A 131 11.23 -3.17 7.38
CA ALA A 131 11.15 -2.27 8.53
C ALA A 131 12.54 -1.82 9.02
N GLU A 132 13.53 -2.73 9.02
CA GLU A 132 14.93 -2.43 9.40
C GLU A 132 15.57 -1.46 8.42
N GLN A 133 15.44 -1.72 7.11
CA GLN A 133 16.04 -0.85 6.08
C GLN A 133 15.36 0.52 6.01
N ALA A 134 14.03 0.56 6.12
CA ALA A 134 13.30 1.83 6.17
C ALA A 134 13.73 2.69 7.38
N LYS A 135 13.87 2.06 8.57
CA LYS A 135 14.40 2.75 9.76
C LYS A 135 15.82 3.26 9.55
N ALA A 136 16.71 2.43 9.01
CA ALA A 136 18.11 2.80 8.77
C ALA A 136 18.24 3.95 7.76
N ALA A 137 17.38 4.00 6.75
CA ALA A 137 17.33 5.05 5.74
C ALA A 137 16.57 6.33 6.21
N GLY A 138 15.80 6.24 7.30
CA GLY A 138 14.88 7.31 7.72
C GLY A 138 13.68 7.48 6.80
N THR A 139 13.36 6.48 5.99
CA THR A 139 12.27 6.51 5.02
C THR A 139 10.96 6.05 5.67
N PRO A 140 9.87 6.81 5.53
CA PRO A 140 8.56 6.40 6.04
C PRO A 140 8.11 5.07 5.43
N ILE A 141 7.51 4.20 6.27
CA ILE A 141 6.99 2.89 5.84
C ILE A 141 5.63 2.62 6.46
N ILE A 142 4.75 1.97 5.68
CA ILE A 142 3.51 1.37 6.17
C ILE A 142 3.46 -0.11 5.79
N SER A 143 3.05 -0.97 6.73
CA SER A 143 2.98 -2.41 6.51
C SER A 143 1.55 -2.92 6.62
N SER A 144 1.10 -3.69 5.64
CA SER A 144 -0.17 -4.41 5.72
C SER A 144 0.01 -5.70 6.51
N MET A 145 -0.83 -5.90 7.53
CA MET A 145 -0.88 -7.15 8.27
C MET A 145 -1.80 -8.17 7.56
N GLY A 146 -2.09 -9.30 8.21
CA GLY A 146 -2.85 -10.39 7.61
C GLY A 146 -4.29 -10.01 7.22
N ALA A 147 -4.63 -10.17 5.94
CA ALA A 147 -5.97 -9.95 5.38
C ALA A 147 -6.70 -11.27 5.01
N GLY A 148 -6.07 -12.42 5.20
CA GLY A 148 -6.68 -13.72 4.90
C GLY A 148 -7.63 -14.22 6.00
N ASN A 149 -8.56 -15.11 5.61
CA ASN A 149 -9.56 -15.73 6.48
C ASN A 149 -10.50 -14.72 7.17
N LYS A 150 -10.87 -13.65 6.49
CA LYS A 150 -11.70 -12.56 7.00
C LYS A 150 -12.82 -12.23 6.02
N LEU A 151 -13.91 -11.68 6.54
CA LEU A 151 -15.10 -11.29 5.78
C LEU A 151 -15.55 -9.85 6.05
N ASP A 152 -15.08 -9.24 7.14
CA ASP A 152 -15.43 -7.86 7.48
C ASP A 152 -14.33 -6.87 7.09
N PRO A 153 -14.49 -6.17 5.95
CA PRO A 153 -13.54 -5.14 5.53
C PRO A 153 -13.61 -3.87 6.40
N THR A 154 -14.68 -3.68 7.18
CA THR A 154 -14.85 -2.50 8.06
C THR A 154 -14.05 -2.63 9.35
N ALA A 155 -13.56 -3.83 9.67
CA ALA A 155 -12.73 -4.10 10.84
C ALA A 155 -11.26 -3.68 10.68
N PHE A 156 -10.84 -3.16 9.51
CA PHE A 156 -9.49 -2.64 9.33
C PHE A 156 -9.26 -1.34 10.10
N ARG A 157 -8.05 -1.24 10.69
CA ARG A 157 -7.57 -0.08 11.45
C ARG A 157 -6.16 0.28 11.02
N VAL A 158 -5.85 1.55 11.12
CA VAL A 158 -4.49 2.10 11.04
C VAL A 158 -4.02 2.31 12.47
N ALA A 159 -2.85 1.77 12.82
CA ALA A 159 -2.29 1.87 14.16
C ALA A 159 -0.77 1.74 14.13
N ASP A 160 -0.11 1.99 15.26
CA ASP A 160 1.22 1.47 15.47
C ASP A 160 1.16 -0.04 15.72
N ILE A 161 2.18 -0.76 15.27
CA ILE A 161 2.26 -2.23 15.42
C ILE A 161 2.06 -2.66 16.87
N TYR A 162 2.52 -1.87 17.84
CA TYR A 162 2.45 -2.18 19.27
C TYR A 162 1.06 -1.98 19.89
N GLU A 163 0.18 -1.26 19.20
CA GLU A 163 -1.23 -1.05 19.59
C GLU A 163 -2.16 -2.12 18.99
N THR A 164 -1.66 -2.94 18.06
CA THR A 164 -2.47 -3.95 17.36
C THR A 164 -2.94 -5.06 18.30
N LYS A 165 -4.15 -5.59 18.02
CA LYS A 165 -4.78 -6.69 18.75
C LYS A 165 -5.16 -7.80 17.77
N VAL A 166 -5.57 -8.96 18.27
CA VAL A 166 -6.20 -10.06 17.52
C VAL A 166 -5.32 -10.68 16.42
N CYS A 167 -4.70 -9.89 15.53
CA CYS A 167 -4.02 -10.37 14.34
C CYS A 167 -2.78 -11.25 14.66
N PRO A 168 -2.74 -12.54 14.24
CA PRO A 168 -1.62 -13.44 14.52
C PRO A 168 -0.30 -12.96 13.91
N LEU A 169 -0.32 -12.44 12.67
CA LEU A 169 0.86 -11.89 12.01
C LEU A 169 1.42 -10.69 12.78
N ALA A 170 0.57 -9.76 13.18
CA ALA A 170 0.99 -8.61 13.99
C ALA A 170 1.61 -9.04 15.33
N LYS A 171 1.11 -10.11 15.95
CA LYS A 171 1.71 -10.68 17.18
C LYS A 171 3.14 -11.15 16.96
N VAL A 172 3.42 -11.81 15.84
CA VAL A 172 4.78 -12.25 15.48
C VAL A 172 5.65 -11.04 15.19
N MET A 173 5.17 -10.09 14.37
CA MET A 173 5.90 -8.88 14.03
C MET A 173 6.30 -8.07 15.28
N ARG A 174 5.37 -7.81 16.20
CA ARG A 174 5.67 -7.11 17.46
C ARG A 174 6.82 -7.72 18.24
N ARG A 175 6.83 -9.06 18.36
CA ARG A 175 7.89 -9.76 19.08
C ARG A 175 9.24 -9.60 18.40
N GLU A 176 9.29 -9.79 17.10
CA GLU A 176 10.53 -9.76 16.34
C GLU A 176 11.07 -8.34 16.15
N LEU A 177 10.19 -7.33 15.98
CA LEU A 177 10.58 -5.93 15.90
C LEU A 177 11.20 -5.42 17.23
N ARG A 178 10.63 -5.81 18.38
CA ARG A 178 11.22 -5.48 19.68
C ARG A 178 12.64 -6.02 19.84
N ARG A 179 12.90 -7.25 19.39
CA ARG A 179 14.23 -7.85 19.43
C ARG A 179 15.25 -7.10 18.55
N ARG A 180 14.79 -6.39 17.54
CA ARG A 180 15.57 -5.60 16.58
C ARG A 180 15.64 -4.11 16.96
N GLY A 181 15.08 -3.73 18.10
CA GLY A 181 15.07 -2.35 18.58
C GLY A 181 14.23 -1.41 17.69
N ILE A 182 13.26 -1.94 16.94
CA ILE A 182 12.32 -1.11 16.16
C ILE A 182 11.18 -0.72 17.09
N GLU A 183 11.06 0.56 17.38
CA GLU A 183 10.16 1.10 18.40
C GLU A 183 8.77 1.45 17.87
N ALA A 184 8.64 1.63 16.55
CA ALA A 184 7.37 1.96 15.90
C ALA A 184 7.32 1.40 14.48
N LEU A 185 6.13 1.01 14.03
CA LEU A 185 5.83 0.68 12.64
C LEU A 185 4.36 0.96 12.38
N LYS A 186 4.07 1.87 11.45
CA LYS A 186 2.69 2.13 11.00
C LYS A 186 2.15 0.91 10.24
N VAL A 187 0.97 0.44 10.63
CA VAL A 187 0.37 -0.76 10.04
C VAL A 187 -1.11 -0.56 9.73
N VAL A 188 -1.57 -1.32 8.72
CA VAL A 188 -2.99 -1.59 8.50
C VAL A 188 -3.26 -3.03 8.94
N TYR A 189 -4.14 -3.22 9.90
CA TYR A 189 -4.51 -4.53 10.43
C TYR A 189 -6.01 -4.63 10.66
N SER A 190 -6.56 -5.83 10.73
CA SER A 190 -7.98 -6.04 11.03
C SER A 190 -8.17 -6.54 12.46
N GLU A 191 -9.19 -6.01 13.12
CA GLU A 191 -9.65 -6.45 14.45
C GLU A 191 -10.57 -7.69 14.39
N GLU A 192 -10.93 -8.13 13.20
CA GLU A 192 -11.67 -9.38 13.00
C GLU A 192 -10.78 -10.58 13.31
N GLU A 193 -11.30 -11.53 14.10
CA GLU A 193 -10.64 -12.81 14.29
C GLU A 193 -10.67 -13.64 13.00
N PRO A 194 -9.50 -14.14 12.54
CA PRO A 194 -9.48 -14.93 11.32
C PRO A 194 -10.24 -16.26 11.48
N LEU A 195 -11.09 -16.57 10.50
CA LEU A 195 -11.80 -17.85 10.45
C LEU A 195 -10.79 -18.99 10.35
N LYS A 196 -10.90 -19.96 11.25
CA LYS A 196 -10.04 -21.16 11.26
C LYS A 196 -10.49 -22.14 10.17
N ARG A 197 -9.97 -22.03 8.95
CA ARG A 197 -10.29 -22.93 7.82
C ARG A 197 -9.01 -23.33 7.08
N GLY A 198 -8.71 -24.63 7.07
CA GLY A 198 -7.63 -25.20 6.25
C GLY A 198 -6.20 -24.69 6.55
N ARG A 199 -5.24 -25.19 5.78
CA ARG A 199 -3.83 -24.77 5.87
C ARG A 199 -3.54 -23.50 5.06
N THR A 200 -4.20 -23.34 3.90
CA THR A 200 -4.07 -22.15 3.05
C THR A 200 -5.14 -21.14 3.46
N PRO A 201 -4.79 -19.89 3.75
CA PRO A 201 -5.76 -18.85 4.08
C PRO A 201 -6.73 -18.61 2.91
N GLY A 202 -8.04 -18.68 3.22
CA GLY A 202 -9.08 -18.25 2.29
C GLY A 202 -9.07 -16.73 2.11
N SER A 203 -9.63 -16.26 1.00
CA SER A 203 -9.78 -14.83 0.75
C SER A 203 -10.93 -14.53 -0.18
N VAL A 204 -11.46 -13.32 -0.09
CA VAL A 204 -12.51 -12.77 -0.96
C VAL A 204 -12.07 -11.43 -1.51
N SER A 205 -12.71 -10.96 -2.58
CA SER A 205 -12.25 -9.77 -3.30
C SER A 205 -12.23 -8.49 -2.46
N PHE A 206 -13.23 -8.29 -1.61
CA PHE A 206 -13.49 -7.03 -0.91
C PHE A 206 -12.71 -6.85 0.41
N VAL A 207 -11.98 -7.85 0.91
CA VAL A 207 -11.21 -7.72 2.15
C VAL A 207 -9.78 -7.21 1.88
N PRO A 208 -8.92 -7.90 1.10
CA PRO A 208 -7.58 -7.38 0.83
C PRO A 208 -7.59 -6.10 0.00
N SER A 209 -8.60 -5.88 -0.84
CA SER A 209 -8.76 -4.65 -1.61
C SER A 209 -8.95 -3.42 -0.71
N VAL A 210 -9.84 -3.52 0.28
CA VAL A 210 -10.07 -2.43 1.24
C VAL A 210 -8.82 -2.16 2.06
N ALA A 211 -8.10 -3.19 2.51
CA ALA A 211 -6.80 -3.01 3.16
C ALA A 211 -5.82 -2.21 2.27
N GLY A 212 -5.73 -2.57 0.97
CA GLY A 212 -4.87 -1.87 0.01
C GLY A 212 -5.26 -0.41 -0.19
N LEU A 213 -6.56 -0.12 -0.31
CA LEU A 213 -7.07 1.25 -0.44
C LEU A 213 -6.80 2.09 0.81
N ILE A 214 -6.93 1.51 2.02
CA ILE A 214 -6.58 2.19 3.28
C ILE A 214 -5.08 2.50 3.31
N VAL A 215 -4.22 1.53 2.96
CA VAL A 215 -2.76 1.73 2.89
C VAL A 215 -2.44 2.89 1.94
N ALA A 216 -2.98 2.89 0.73
CA ALA A 216 -2.74 3.96 -0.25
C ALA A 216 -3.21 5.33 0.25
N GLY A 217 -4.37 5.38 0.90
CA GLY A 217 -4.90 6.61 1.51
C GLY A 217 -3.97 7.16 2.59
N GLU A 218 -3.39 6.30 3.42
CA GLU A 218 -2.40 6.70 4.44
C GLU A 218 -1.09 7.20 3.80
N VAL A 219 -0.60 6.52 2.74
CA VAL A 219 0.58 6.98 1.99
C VAL A 219 0.36 8.39 1.43
N VAL A 220 -0.77 8.61 0.76
CA VAL A 220 -1.10 9.94 0.19
C VAL A 220 -1.17 11.01 1.29
N LYS A 221 -1.86 10.73 2.41
CA LYS A 221 -1.94 11.68 3.54
C LYS A 221 -0.58 12.00 4.15
N ASP A 222 0.28 11.01 4.31
CA ASP A 222 1.62 11.21 4.86
C ASP A 222 2.51 12.00 3.89
N LEU A 223 2.48 11.70 2.58
CA LEU A 223 3.22 12.44 1.56
C LEU A 223 2.81 13.92 1.51
N LEU A 224 1.52 14.22 1.66
CA LEU A 224 1.02 15.60 1.64
C LEU A 224 1.28 16.35 2.95
N GLY A 225 1.45 15.64 4.06
CA GLY A 225 1.58 16.18 5.41
C GLY A 225 0.21 16.42 6.07
N ARG A 226 0.15 16.34 7.40
CA ARG A 226 -1.09 16.42 8.16
C ARG A 226 -1.83 17.76 8.04
N GLU A 227 -1.12 18.85 7.74
CA GLU A 227 -1.72 20.19 7.57
C GLU A 227 -2.55 20.29 6.29
N ALA A 228 -2.13 19.67 5.19
CA ALA A 228 -2.87 19.67 3.94
C ALA A 228 -4.24 18.97 4.04
N THR A 229 -4.39 18.01 4.98
CA THR A 229 -5.65 17.32 5.25
C THR A 229 -6.57 18.06 6.23
N ARG A 230 -6.04 18.99 7.04
CA ARG A 230 -6.84 19.83 7.97
C ARG A 230 -7.45 21.04 7.28
N LEU A 231 -6.74 21.69 6.37
CA LEU A 231 -7.25 22.86 5.61
C LEU A 231 -8.52 22.55 4.81
N SER A 232 -8.70 21.30 4.33
CA SER A 232 -9.93 20.89 3.65
C SER A 232 -11.14 20.80 4.59
N SER A 233 -10.95 20.50 5.87
CA SER A 233 -12.04 20.44 6.86
C SER A 233 -12.45 21.82 7.36
N GLU A 234 -11.53 22.77 7.49
CA GLU A 234 -11.83 24.15 7.92
C GLU A 234 -12.47 24.98 6.81
N LEU A 235 -12.02 24.81 5.56
CA LEU A 235 -12.65 25.46 4.39
C LEU A 235 -14.08 24.96 4.10
N SER A 236 -14.41 23.71 4.45
CA SER A 236 -15.77 23.19 4.30
C SER A 236 -16.72 23.72 5.38
N LEU A 237 -16.24 23.96 6.60
CA LEU A 237 -17.01 24.59 7.68
C LEU A 237 -17.32 26.07 7.37
N CYS A 238 -16.33 26.81 6.86
CA CYS A 238 -16.52 28.23 6.54
C CYS A 238 -17.49 28.48 5.35
N ARG A 239 -17.61 27.52 4.41
CA ARG A 239 -18.60 27.60 3.31
C ARG A 239 -20.02 27.21 3.71
N MET A 240 -20.22 26.48 4.79
CA MET A 240 -21.55 26.15 5.30
C MET A 240 -22.15 27.30 6.13
N GLU A 241 -21.30 28.13 6.75
CA GLU A 241 -21.76 29.30 7.52
C GLU A 241 -22.08 30.54 6.66
N SER A 242 -21.63 30.58 5.38
CA SER A 242 -21.92 31.69 4.47
C SER A 242 -23.15 31.49 3.57
N ASN A 243 -23.91 30.42 3.77
CA ASN A 243 -25.16 30.12 3.05
C ASN A 243 -26.41 30.03 3.96
N ILE A 244 -26.40 30.74 5.10
CA ILE A 244 -27.60 30.95 5.96
C ILE A 244 -28.03 32.41 5.90
#